data_0ed3c3e41a41aaf2dce8c2d592d5d97b
#
_entry.id   0ed3c3e41a41aaf2dce8c2d592d5d97b
#
_cell.length_a   1.000
_cell.length_b   1.000
_cell.length_c   1.000
_cell.angle_alpha   90.00
_cell.angle_beta   90.00
_cell.angle_gamma   90.00
#
_symmetry.space_group_name_H-M   'P 1'
#
loop_
_entity.id
_entity.type
_entity.pdbx_description
1 polymer ?
#
loop_
_entity_poly.entity_id
_entity_poly.type
_entity_poly.pdbx_seq_one_letter_code
_entity_poly.pdbx_strand_id
1 'polypeptide(L)'
;EVLTDTRLHVIIRNRGGDFLYTKQELQRMAMDIDLCRDLGVDGVVFGCLTPEGDIDLAANEYLMSHTKGMSVTFHRAFDHCREPEKALEQLIALGFERVLTSGQQPTAEEGIPLLQRLNQLANGRIKIMAGCGVNEKNIARIRQETAVPAFHFSAREPQTSRMTYSNPSVYMGAEGADE
;
A
#
# COMPACT_ATOMS: atom_id res chain seq x y z
N GLU A 1 8.91 23.56 8.02
CA GLU A 1 7.49 23.84 8.27
C GLU A 1 6.85 22.55 8.76
N VAL A 2 6.32 22.53 9.99
CA VAL A 2 5.68 21.33 10.55
C VAL A 2 4.25 21.29 10.01
N LEU A 3 3.92 20.24 9.25
CA LEU A 3 2.57 20.02 8.73
C LEU A 3 1.66 19.60 9.91
N THR A 4 0.88 20.53 10.45
CA THR A 4 0.04 20.30 11.64
C THR A 4 -1.22 19.49 11.36
N ASP A 5 -1.68 19.45 10.09
CA ASP A 5 -2.94 18.79 9.70
C ASP A 5 -2.74 17.54 8.81
N THR A 6 -1.49 17.12 8.63
CA THR A 6 -1.14 15.96 7.80
C THR A 6 -0.79 14.78 8.68
N ARG A 7 -1.41 13.63 8.42
CA ARG A 7 -1.11 12.37 9.09
C ARG A 7 0.03 11.64 8.39
N LEU A 8 0.98 11.16 9.15
CA LEU A 8 2.12 10.40 8.67
C LEU A 8 1.83 8.89 8.73
N HIS A 9 1.86 8.24 7.58
CA HIS A 9 1.77 6.78 7.48
C HIS A 9 3.08 6.22 6.92
N VAL A 10 3.72 5.32 7.65
CA VAL A 10 5.02 4.74 7.28
C VAL A 10 4.81 3.37 6.64
N ILE A 11 5.41 3.15 5.46
CA ILE A 11 5.41 1.83 4.83
C ILE A 11 6.43 0.92 5.51
N ILE A 12 5.98 -0.23 5.96
CA ILE A 12 6.78 -1.27 6.58
C ILE A 12 6.98 -2.40 5.57
N ARG A 13 8.08 -2.32 4.84
CA ARG A 13 8.43 -3.30 3.80
C ARG A 13 9.95 -3.41 3.71
N ASN A 14 10.51 -4.52 4.20
CA ASN A 14 11.97 -4.72 4.33
C ASN A 14 12.71 -4.84 3.00
N ARG A 15 12.03 -5.24 1.95
CA ARG A 15 12.62 -5.50 0.64
C ARG A 15 11.62 -5.34 -0.50
N GLY A 16 12.13 -5.25 -1.71
CA GLY A 16 11.36 -5.42 -2.94
C GLY A 16 10.95 -6.88 -3.18
N GLY A 17 10.34 -7.16 -4.33
CA GLY A 17 9.89 -8.48 -4.74
C GLY A 17 8.50 -8.84 -4.19
N ASP A 18 8.33 -10.09 -3.77
CA ASP A 18 7.07 -10.65 -3.29
C ASP A 18 6.65 -10.15 -1.89
N PHE A 19 5.56 -10.70 -1.37
CA PHE A 19 4.99 -10.37 -0.06
C PHE A 19 4.93 -11.59 0.88
N LEU A 20 5.74 -12.61 0.57
CA LEU A 20 5.95 -13.78 1.41
C LEU A 20 7.20 -13.55 2.27
N TYR A 21 7.03 -13.42 3.58
CA TYR A 21 8.09 -13.05 4.50
C TYR A 21 8.53 -14.21 5.38
N THR A 22 9.84 -14.31 5.62
CA THR A 22 10.41 -15.22 6.61
C THR A 22 10.13 -14.72 8.03
N LYS A 23 10.30 -15.61 9.01
CA LYS A 23 10.15 -15.25 10.42
C LYS A 23 11.06 -14.09 10.84
N GLN A 24 12.31 -14.05 10.34
CA GLN A 24 13.23 -12.97 10.65
C GLN A 24 12.79 -11.64 10.04
N GLU A 25 12.25 -11.66 8.82
CA GLU A 25 11.69 -10.46 8.17
C GLU A 25 10.50 -9.93 8.95
N LEU A 26 9.57 -10.80 9.37
CA LEU A 26 8.42 -10.42 10.20
C LEU A 26 8.86 -9.81 11.54
N GLN A 27 9.88 -10.38 12.20
CA GLN A 27 10.43 -9.81 13.43
C GLN A 27 10.99 -8.40 13.20
N ARG A 28 11.72 -8.18 12.09
CA ARG A 28 12.23 -6.85 11.74
C ARG A 28 11.10 -5.87 11.47
N MET A 29 10.08 -6.29 10.69
CA MET A 29 8.89 -5.46 10.44
C MET A 29 8.17 -5.09 11.74
N ALA A 30 8.05 -6.01 12.68
CA ALA A 30 7.46 -5.75 13.99
C ALA A 30 8.28 -4.72 14.80
N MET A 31 9.61 -4.80 14.79
CA MET A 31 10.48 -3.79 15.43
C MET A 31 10.32 -2.40 14.77
N ASP A 32 10.19 -2.34 13.45
CA ASP A 32 9.96 -1.07 12.75
C ASP A 32 8.58 -0.48 13.10
N ILE A 33 7.55 -1.32 13.27
CA ILE A 33 6.22 -0.91 13.74
C ILE A 33 6.28 -0.37 15.18
N ASP A 34 6.98 -1.08 16.08
CA ASP A 34 7.17 -0.64 17.47
C ASP A 34 7.87 0.72 17.51
N LEU A 35 8.91 0.92 16.71
CA LEU A 35 9.60 2.21 16.59
C LEU A 35 8.66 3.32 16.08
N CYS A 36 7.85 3.06 15.07
CA CYS A 36 6.86 4.00 14.55
C CYS A 36 5.86 4.42 15.66
N ARG A 37 5.38 3.45 16.44
CA ARG A 37 4.49 3.70 17.56
C ARG A 37 5.16 4.58 18.62
N ASP A 38 6.39 4.26 19.01
CA ASP A 38 7.13 4.98 20.05
C ASP A 38 7.50 6.41 19.63
N LEU A 39 7.62 6.64 18.31
CA LEU A 39 7.81 7.97 17.72
C LEU A 39 6.50 8.75 17.50
N GLY A 40 5.34 8.16 17.79
CA GLY A 40 4.04 8.82 17.62
C GLY A 40 3.58 8.96 16.18
N VAL A 41 3.96 8.03 15.29
CA VAL A 41 3.50 7.98 13.91
C VAL A 41 2.01 7.66 13.87
N ASP A 42 1.23 8.35 13.01
CA ASP A 42 -0.23 8.19 12.94
C ASP A 42 -0.67 6.83 12.39
N GLY A 43 0.14 6.20 11.54
CA GLY A 43 -0.22 4.92 10.95
C GLY A 43 0.92 4.20 10.27
N VAL A 44 0.68 2.93 9.99
CA VAL A 44 1.62 2.07 9.26
C VAL A 44 0.94 1.37 8.09
N VAL A 45 1.75 0.98 7.09
CA VAL A 45 1.28 0.36 5.86
C VAL A 45 2.07 -0.92 5.62
N PHE A 46 1.43 -2.08 5.63
CA PHE A 46 2.07 -3.37 5.36
C PHE A 46 1.09 -4.37 4.73
N GLY A 47 1.56 -5.58 4.44
CA GLY A 47 0.72 -6.67 3.94
C GLY A 47 1.53 -7.91 3.62
N CYS A 48 1.08 -9.06 4.10
CA CYS A 48 1.72 -10.35 3.93
C CYS A 48 0.79 -11.31 3.21
N LEU A 49 1.34 -12.07 2.25
CA LEU A 49 0.64 -13.09 1.50
C LEU A 49 1.27 -14.47 1.73
N THR A 50 0.47 -15.52 1.55
CA THR A 50 0.96 -16.90 1.48
C THR A 50 1.58 -17.20 0.10
N PRO A 51 2.32 -18.31 -0.06
CA PRO A 51 2.82 -18.74 -1.37
C PRO A 51 1.73 -18.91 -2.43
N GLU A 52 0.50 -19.22 -2.00
CA GLU A 52 -0.66 -19.41 -2.88
C GLU A 52 -1.36 -18.11 -3.25
N GLY A 53 -0.91 -16.96 -2.72
CA GLY A 53 -1.52 -15.65 -2.95
C GLY A 53 -2.78 -15.39 -2.11
N ASP A 54 -2.94 -16.08 -1.00
CA ASP A 54 -3.97 -15.75 0.01
C ASP A 54 -3.41 -14.77 1.05
N ILE A 55 -4.28 -14.11 1.81
CA ILE A 55 -3.84 -13.32 2.97
C ILE A 55 -3.19 -14.24 4.00
N ASP A 56 -1.92 -13.97 4.35
CA ASP A 56 -1.27 -14.68 5.45
C ASP A 56 -1.81 -14.15 6.78
N LEU A 57 -2.85 -14.84 7.28
CA LEU A 57 -3.55 -14.42 8.51
C LEU A 57 -2.59 -14.35 9.69
N ALA A 58 -1.74 -15.39 9.87
CA ALA A 58 -0.85 -15.47 11.02
C ALA A 58 0.21 -14.35 11.01
N ALA A 59 0.82 -14.07 9.84
CA ALA A 59 1.80 -13.01 9.71
C ALA A 59 1.15 -11.63 9.91
N ASN A 60 -0.01 -11.39 9.32
CA ASN A 60 -0.70 -10.11 9.48
C ASN A 60 -1.22 -9.91 10.91
N GLU A 61 -1.78 -10.93 11.58
CA GLU A 61 -2.16 -10.86 13.00
C GLU A 61 -0.96 -10.54 13.91
N TYR A 62 0.17 -11.19 13.66
CA TYR A 62 1.40 -10.91 14.39
C TYR A 62 1.80 -9.44 14.26
N LEU A 63 1.85 -8.89 13.05
CA LEU A 63 2.19 -7.48 12.85
C LEU A 63 1.12 -6.54 13.43
N MET A 64 -0.17 -6.86 13.26
CA MET A 64 -1.28 -6.10 13.87
C MET A 64 -1.16 -5.99 15.39
N SER A 65 -0.64 -7.01 16.07
CA SER A 65 -0.46 -6.98 17.53
C SER A 65 0.50 -5.88 17.99
N HIS A 66 1.38 -5.39 17.12
CA HIS A 66 2.34 -4.30 17.38
C HIS A 66 1.79 -2.90 17.07
N THR A 67 0.66 -2.79 16.35
CA THR A 67 0.15 -1.50 15.82
C THR A 67 -0.72 -0.69 16.79
N LYS A 68 -0.79 -1.04 18.06
CA LYS A 68 -1.73 -0.46 19.05
C LYS A 68 -1.85 1.06 18.96
N GLY A 69 -3.04 1.55 18.66
CA GLY A 69 -3.36 2.97 18.57
C GLY A 69 -3.00 3.64 17.24
N MET A 70 -2.32 2.94 16.31
CA MET A 70 -2.02 3.44 14.98
C MET A 70 -3.06 3.01 13.96
N SER A 71 -3.29 3.84 12.94
CA SER A 71 -4.09 3.49 11.77
C SER A 71 -3.32 2.50 10.87
N VAL A 72 -3.99 1.47 10.36
CA VAL A 72 -3.33 0.42 9.56
C VAL A 72 -3.92 0.32 8.17
N THR A 73 -3.04 0.33 7.17
CA THR A 73 -3.40 0.17 5.76
C THR A 73 -2.74 -1.09 5.19
N PHE A 74 -3.51 -1.94 4.53
CA PHE A 74 -2.97 -3.02 3.72
C PHE A 74 -2.57 -2.47 2.35
N HIS A 75 -1.33 -2.66 1.95
CA HIS A 75 -0.78 -2.09 0.72
C HIS A 75 -1.12 -2.92 -0.52
N ARG A 76 -0.51 -2.59 -1.67
CA ARG A 76 -0.73 -3.24 -2.97
C ARG A 76 -0.39 -4.74 -3.05
N ALA A 77 0.04 -5.39 -1.97
CA ALA A 77 0.01 -6.84 -1.90
C ALA A 77 -1.39 -7.39 -2.21
N PHE A 78 -2.43 -6.61 -1.92
CA PHE A 78 -3.81 -6.93 -2.27
C PHE A 78 -4.01 -7.18 -3.77
N ASP A 79 -3.27 -6.46 -4.63
CA ASP A 79 -3.35 -6.63 -6.08
C ASP A 79 -2.78 -7.98 -6.57
N HIS A 80 -2.04 -8.68 -5.71
CA HIS A 80 -1.50 -10.01 -5.95
C HIS A 80 -2.31 -11.14 -5.28
N CYS A 81 -3.38 -10.81 -4.54
CA CYS A 81 -4.17 -11.86 -3.92
C CYS A 81 -5.05 -12.59 -4.95
N ARG A 82 -5.24 -13.89 -4.73
CA ARG A 82 -5.98 -14.76 -5.64
C ARG A 82 -7.48 -14.50 -5.64
N GLU A 83 -8.06 -14.25 -4.45
CA GLU A 83 -9.49 -14.09 -4.22
C GLU A 83 -9.77 -12.74 -3.51
N PRO A 84 -9.89 -11.63 -4.26
CA PRO A 84 -9.94 -10.28 -3.67
C PRO A 84 -11.14 -10.05 -2.75
N GLU A 85 -12.31 -10.63 -3.04
CA GLU A 85 -13.48 -10.47 -2.17
C GLU A 85 -13.30 -11.20 -0.82
N LYS A 86 -12.76 -12.42 -0.84
CA LYS A 86 -12.41 -13.15 0.37
C LYS A 86 -11.29 -12.46 1.15
N ALA A 87 -10.26 -11.98 0.46
CA ALA A 87 -9.19 -11.21 1.06
C ALA A 87 -9.71 -9.96 1.77
N LEU A 88 -10.66 -9.24 1.15
CA LEU A 88 -11.29 -8.07 1.76
C LEU A 88 -11.97 -8.42 3.10
N GLU A 89 -12.76 -9.48 3.16
CA GLU A 89 -13.41 -9.91 4.40
C GLU A 89 -12.40 -10.33 5.48
N GLN A 90 -11.31 -10.98 5.09
CA GLN A 90 -10.23 -11.33 6.01
C GLN A 90 -9.53 -10.08 6.58
N LEU A 91 -9.27 -9.07 5.76
CA LEU A 91 -8.67 -7.80 6.22
C LEU A 91 -9.60 -7.01 7.13
N ILE A 92 -10.91 -7.04 6.88
CA ILE A 92 -11.91 -6.47 7.79
C ILE A 92 -11.88 -7.19 9.14
N ALA A 93 -11.85 -8.52 9.14
CA ALA A 93 -11.79 -9.31 10.36
C ALA A 93 -10.50 -9.07 11.15
N LEU A 94 -9.36 -8.85 10.47
CA LEU A 94 -8.08 -8.49 11.08
C LEU A 94 -8.03 -7.05 11.62
N GLY A 95 -9.00 -6.20 11.29
CA GLY A 95 -9.06 -4.82 11.77
C GLY A 95 -8.26 -3.80 10.95
N PHE A 96 -7.93 -4.09 9.70
CA PHE A 96 -7.36 -3.08 8.80
C PHE A 96 -8.38 -1.97 8.53
N GLU A 97 -7.93 -0.71 8.56
CA GLU A 97 -8.81 0.44 8.30
C GLU A 97 -8.90 0.78 6.81
N ARG A 98 -7.87 0.43 6.04
CA ARG A 98 -7.78 0.72 4.61
C ARG A 98 -7.13 -0.41 3.83
N VAL A 99 -7.51 -0.48 2.55
CA VAL A 99 -6.84 -1.29 1.53
C VAL A 99 -6.45 -0.38 0.37
N LEU A 100 -5.15 -0.36 0.04
CA LEU A 100 -4.63 0.30 -1.16
C LEU A 100 -4.58 -0.71 -2.30
N THR A 101 -5.30 -0.44 -3.38
CA THR A 101 -5.40 -1.34 -4.53
C THR A 101 -5.60 -0.58 -5.84
N SER A 102 -5.14 -1.15 -6.93
CA SER A 102 -5.45 -0.73 -8.30
C SER A 102 -6.63 -1.50 -8.89
N GLY A 103 -7.36 -2.30 -8.08
CA GLY A 103 -8.36 -3.22 -8.59
C GLY A 103 -7.76 -4.40 -9.35
N GLN A 104 -6.57 -4.87 -8.94
CA GLN A 104 -5.81 -5.97 -9.56
C GLN A 104 -5.50 -5.74 -11.05
N GLN A 105 -5.42 -4.48 -11.46
CA GLN A 105 -5.05 -4.09 -12.82
C GLN A 105 -3.76 -3.23 -12.80
N PRO A 106 -3.11 -3.03 -13.95
CA PRO A 106 -1.95 -2.16 -14.05
C PRO A 106 -2.19 -0.75 -13.50
N THR A 107 -3.40 -0.21 -13.70
CA THR A 107 -3.80 1.11 -13.19
C THR A 107 -5.15 1.05 -12.48
N ALA A 108 -5.39 2.00 -11.57
CA ALA A 108 -6.69 2.14 -10.90
C ALA A 108 -7.82 2.45 -11.88
N GLU A 109 -7.53 3.10 -13.00
CA GLU A 109 -8.52 3.39 -14.03
C GLU A 109 -9.01 2.12 -14.74
N GLU A 110 -8.09 1.20 -15.06
CA GLU A 110 -8.42 -0.11 -15.62
C GLU A 110 -9.13 -1.00 -14.58
N GLY A 111 -8.82 -0.81 -13.29
CA GLY A 111 -9.39 -1.55 -12.17
C GLY A 111 -10.73 -1.05 -11.66
N ILE A 112 -11.34 -0.03 -12.28
CA ILE A 112 -12.64 0.54 -11.86
C ILE A 112 -13.70 -0.54 -11.55
N PRO A 113 -13.90 -1.59 -12.37
CA PRO A 113 -14.94 -2.59 -12.09
C PRO A 113 -14.74 -3.30 -10.74
N LEU A 114 -13.51 -3.71 -10.42
CA LEU A 114 -13.23 -4.37 -9.15
C LEU A 114 -13.22 -3.37 -7.99
N LEU A 115 -12.69 -2.16 -8.17
CA LEU A 115 -12.73 -1.10 -7.15
C LEU A 115 -14.17 -0.78 -6.73
N GLN A 116 -15.09 -0.64 -7.67
CA GLN A 116 -16.51 -0.45 -7.41
C GLN A 116 -17.09 -1.61 -6.61
N ARG A 117 -16.83 -2.84 -7.03
CA ARG A 117 -17.29 -4.06 -6.37
C ARG A 117 -16.77 -4.15 -4.93
N LEU A 118 -15.48 -3.94 -4.73
CA LEU A 118 -14.85 -3.97 -3.40
C LEU A 118 -15.43 -2.89 -2.49
N ASN A 119 -15.65 -1.68 -3.01
CA ASN A 119 -16.24 -0.59 -2.22
C ASN A 119 -17.68 -0.90 -1.78
N GLN A 120 -18.49 -1.52 -2.65
CA GLN A 120 -19.83 -1.99 -2.31
C GLN A 120 -19.79 -3.07 -1.21
N LEU A 121 -18.91 -4.07 -1.37
CA LEU A 121 -18.73 -5.15 -0.38
C LEU A 121 -18.19 -4.63 0.94
N ALA A 122 -17.25 -3.70 0.91
CA ALA A 122 -16.72 -3.07 2.11
C ALA A 122 -17.80 -2.43 2.97
N ASN A 123 -18.81 -1.81 2.37
CA ASN A 123 -19.96 -1.20 3.03
C ASN A 123 -19.57 -0.35 4.26
N GLY A 124 -18.50 0.44 4.12
CA GLY A 124 -17.98 1.31 5.18
C GLY A 124 -17.19 0.61 6.30
N ARG A 125 -17.08 -0.72 6.29
CA ARG A 125 -16.30 -1.49 7.30
C ARG A 125 -14.79 -1.32 7.15
N ILE A 126 -14.33 -1.07 5.94
CA ILE A 126 -12.94 -0.79 5.57
C ILE A 126 -12.94 0.22 4.42
N LYS A 127 -11.95 1.10 4.35
CA LYS A 127 -11.85 2.10 3.28
C LYS A 127 -11.06 1.53 2.09
N ILE A 128 -11.65 1.52 0.91
CA ILE A 128 -10.93 1.22 -0.31
C ILE A 128 -10.22 2.49 -0.77
N MET A 129 -8.91 2.41 -0.95
CA MET A 129 -8.06 3.49 -1.45
C MET A 129 -7.58 3.13 -2.84
N ALA A 130 -8.08 3.83 -3.86
CA ALA A 130 -7.63 3.62 -5.24
C ALA A 130 -6.24 4.20 -5.43
N GLY A 131 -5.32 3.42 -6.00
CA GLY A 131 -3.96 3.86 -6.27
C GLY A 131 -3.34 3.17 -7.47
N CYS A 132 -2.22 3.66 -7.92
CA CYS A 132 -1.51 3.35 -9.16
C CYS A 132 -2.11 4.07 -10.37
N GLY A 133 -1.35 5.03 -10.90
CA GLY A 133 -1.74 5.81 -12.06
C GLY A 133 -2.85 6.84 -11.81
N VAL A 134 -3.26 7.07 -10.56
CA VAL A 134 -4.20 8.14 -10.21
C VAL A 134 -3.53 9.50 -10.41
N ASN A 135 -4.21 10.40 -11.11
CA ASN A 135 -3.74 11.75 -11.41
C ASN A 135 -4.94 12.69 -11.59
N GLU A 136 -4.67 13.98 -11.86
CA GLU A 136 -5.69 15.02 -12.01
C GLU A 136 -6.67 14.78 -13.18
N LYS A 137 -6.29 13.98 -14.18
CA LYS A 137 -7.13 13.72 -15.37
C LYS A 137 -8.15 12.60 -15.16
N ASN A 138 -7.83 11.65 -14.27
CA ASN A 138 -8.66 10.45 -14.09
C ASN A 138 -9.33 10.34 -12.71
N ILE A 139 -8.86 11.06 -11.68
CA ILE A 139 -9.39 10.96 -10.31
C ILE A 139 -10.89 11.23 -10.22
N ALA A 140 -11.40 12.21 -10.97
CA ALA A 140 -12.83 12.55 -10.98
C ALA A 140 -13.68 11.39 -11.53
N ARG A 141 -13.23 10.77 -12.62
CA ARG A 141 -13.87 9.60 -13.23
C ARG A 141 -13.85 8.40 -12.27
N ILE A 142 -12.66 8.05 -11.72
CA ILE A 142 -12.54 6.93 -10.79
C ILE A 142 -13.48 7.13 -9.61
N ARG A 143 -13.54 8.34 -9.03
CA ARG A 143 -14.45 8.66 -7.92
C ARG A 143 -15.91 8.48 -8.30
N GLN A 144 -16.32 8.98 -9.46
CA GLN A 144 -17.70 8.92 -9.92
C GLN A 144 -18.16 7.49 -10.15
N GLU A 145 -17.31 6.64 -10.77
CA GLU A 145 -17.67 5.28 -11.13
C GLU A 145 -17.56 4.29 -9.96
N THR A 146 -16.63 4.51 -9.01
CA THR A 146 -16.36 3.56 -7.93
C THR A 146 -16.90 3.97 -6.57
N ALA A 147 -17.16 5.27 -6.35
CA ALA A 147 -17.50 5.87 -5.06
C ALA A 147 -16.47 5.57 -3.95
N VAL A 148 -15.23 5.20 -4.26
CA VAL A 148 -14.18 4.97 -3.25
C VAL A 148 -13.90 6.24 -2.46
N PRO A 149 -13.69 6.15 -1.14
CA PRO A 149 -13.53 7.32 -0.28
C PRO A 149 -12.11 7.89 -0.26
N ALA A 150 -11.11 7.17 -0.79
CA ALA A 150 -9.71 7.56 -0.68
C ALA A 150 -8.92 7.29 -1.97
N PHE A 151 -7.89 8.11 -2.20
CA PHE A 151 -7.01 8.02 -3.36
C PHE A 151 -5.55 8.13 -2.93
N HIS A 152 -4.68 7.40 -3.62
CA HIS A 152 -3.24 7.47 -3.48
C HIS A 152 -2.61 7.85 -4.82
N PHE A 153 -1.72 8.82 -4.81
CA PHE A 153 -0.96 9.25 -5.99
C PHE A 153 0.44 9.70 -5.59
N SER A 154 1.38 9.65 -6.53
CA SER A 154 2.73 10.20 -6.32
C SER A 154 2.77 11.61 -6.90
N ALA A 155 3.02 12.61 -6.05
CA ALA A 155 3.28 13.98 -6.47
C ALA A 155 4.78 14.13 -6.80
N ARG A 156 5.24 13.43 -7.86
CA ARG A 156 6.64 13.48 -8.31
C ARG A 156 6.78 14.41 -9.51
N GLU A 157 7.78 15.25 -9.47
CA GLU A 157 8.22 16.04 -10.61
C GLU A 157 9.65 15.63 -10.99
N PRO A 158 9.92 15.38 -12.28
CA PRO A 158 11.28 15.12 -12.73
C PRO A 158 12.16 16.36 -12.49
N GLN A 159 13.32 16.15 -11.88
CA GLN A 159 14.31 17.20 -11.70
C GLN A 159 15.59 16.85 -12.46
N THR A 160 16.10 17.80 -13.23
CA THR A 160 17.40 17.64 -13.88
C THR A 160 18.49 17.55 -12.83
N SER A 161 19.34 16.53 -12.91
CA SER A 161 20.50 16.39 -12.04
C SER A 161 21.43 17.61 -12.17
N ARG A 162 21.96 18.09 -11.04
CA ARG A 162 23.01 19.11 -11.01
C ARG A 162 24.41 18.53 -11.19
N MET A 163 24.53 17.21 -11.31
CA MET A 163 25.82 16.57 -11.60
C MET A 163 26.26 16.91 -13.03
N THR A 164 27.51 17.35 -13.17
CA THR A 164 28.12 17.68 -14.46
C THR A 164 28.85 16.50 -15.08
N TYR A 165 29.06 15.42 -14.31
CA TYR A 165 29.71 14.20 -14.74
C TYR A 165 28.82 12.99 -14.44
N SER A 166 28.70 12.09 -15.41
CA SER A 166 28.14 10.75 -15.24
C SER A 166 29.08 9.73 -15.91
N ASN A 167 29.22 8.54 -15.35
CA ASN A 167 29.96 7.46 -15.99
C ASN A 167 29.01 6.62 -16.84
N PRO A 168 29.07 6.72 -18.18
CA PRO A 168 28.13 6.01 -19.05
C PRO A 168 28.33 4.48 -19.08
N SER A 169 29.40 3.98 -18.45
CA SER A 169 29.68 2.55 -18.36
C SER A 169 29.12 1.89 -17.08
N VAL A 170 28.50 2.67 -16.19
CA VAL A 170 28.00 2.17 -14.90
C VAL A 170 26.54 2.54 -14.74
N TYR A 171 25.68 1.52 -14.61
CA TYR A 171 24.26 1.67 -14.32
C TYR A 171 24.00 1.35 -12.84
N MET A 172 23.33 2.26 -12.14
CA MET A 172 22.95 2.07 -10.74
C MET A 172 21.47 1.64 -10.68
N GLY A 173 21.20 0.35 -10.86
CA GLY A 173 19.84 -0.19 -10.83
C GLY A 173 19.48 -1.04 -12.05
N ALA A 174 18.20 -1.36 -12.26
CA ALA A 174 17.74 -1.98 -13.49
C ALA A 174 17.74 -0.97 -14.65
N GLU A 175 17.99 -1.42 -15.87
CA GLU A 175 17.92 -0.58 -17.07
C GLU A 175 16.60 0.19 -17.10
N GLY A 176 16.66 1.53 -17.16
CA GLY A 176 15.48 2.41 -17.18
C GLY A 176 15.03 2.95 -15.81
N ALA A 177 15.77 2.72 -14.73
CA ALA A 177 15.44 3.23 -13.40
C ALA A 177 15.87 4.68 -13.13
N ASP A 178 16.60 5.30 -14.07
CA ASP A 178 17.22 6.63 -13.92
C ASP A 178 16.47 7.75 -14.68
N GLU A 179 15.19 7.52 -15.09
CA GLU A 179 14.32 8.55 -15.67
C GLU A 179 13.31 9.11 -14.67
#